data_ee14891f6aaf57a441d60e8107473739
#
_entry.id   ee14891f6aaf57a441d60e8107473739
#
_cell.length_a   1.000
_cell.length_b   1.000
_cell.length_c   1.000
_cell.angle_alpha   90.00
_cell.angle_beta   90.00
_cell.angle_gamma   90.00
#
_symmetry.space_group_name_H-M   'P 1'
#
loop_
_entity.id
_entity.type
_entity.pdbx_description
1 polymer ?
#
loop_
_entity_poly.entity_id
_entity_poly.type
_entity_poly.pdbx_seq_one_letter_code
_entity_poly.pdbx_strand_id
1 'polypeptide(L)'
;HMLDKQMAVIDWAKSAREIDCLIRGLSPWPVALTTLDGARLKIYAAEPVPGTGRPGEVLVSDPRKGLTVACGAGALALHEVQLVGGKRMKSADFLRGHAIQTGTILGE
;
A
#
# COMPACT_ATOMS: atom_id res chain seq x y z
N HIS A 1 16.67 12.33 -17.18
CA HIS A 1 16.29 12.63 -16.50
C HIS A 1 16.17 11.99 -15.22
N MET A 2 16.23 12.39 -14.48
CA MET A 2 16.20 11.86 -13.23
C MET A 2 14.93 11.12 -12.93
N LEU A 3 15.02 10.20 -12.06
CA LEU A 3 13.85 9.55 -11.62
C LEU A 3 12.97 10.55 -10.94
N ASP A 4 11.79 10.65 -11.43
CA ASP A 4 10.83 11.52 -10.84
C ASP A 4 10.22 10.82 -9.64
N LYS A 5 10.08 11.52 -8.53
CA LYS A 5 9.41 10.95 -7.37
C LYS A 5 8.00 10.50 -7.69
N GLN A 6 7.37 11.12 -8.67
CA GLN A 6 6.02 10.75 -9.07
C GLN A 6 5.96 9.34 -9.65
N MET A 7 7.05 8.83 -10.16
CA MET A 7 7.09 7.47 -10.70
C MET A 7 6.94 6.41 -9.63
N ALA A 8 7.19 6.76 -8.38
CA ALA A 8 7.05 5.83 -7.26
C ALA A 8 5.65 5.83 -6.67
N VAL A 9 4.79 6.75 -7.08
CA VAL A 9 3.44 6.85 -6.54
C VAL A 9 2.56 5.75 -7.12
N ILE A 10 1.89 5.02 -6.23
CA ILE A 10 1.03 3.92 -6.64
C ILE A 10 -0.25 4.44 -7.26
N ASP A 11 -0.60 3.92 -8.44
CA ASP A 11 -1.89 4.17 -9.07
C ASP A 11 -2.78 2.96 -8.77
N TRP A 12 -3.66 3.11 -7.80
CA TRP A 12 -4.52 2.02 -7.34
C TRP A 12 -5.53 1.55 -8.39
N ALA A 13 -5.73 2.33 -9.46
CA ALA A 13 -6.63 1.93 -10.55
C ALA A 13 -6.03 0.81 -11.40
N LYS A 14 -4.73 0.57 -11.30
CA LYS A 14 -4.08 -0.54 -12.00
C LYS A 14 -4.38 -1.85 -11.28
N SER A 15 -4.08 -2.97 -11.94
CA SER A 15 -4.30 -4.28 -11.33
C SER A 15 -3.35 -4.51 -10.16
N ALA A 16 -3.75 -5.40 -9.24
CA ALA A 16 -2.89 -5.77 -8.12
C ALA A 16 -1.55 -6.30 -8.60
N ARG A 17 -1.56 -7.07 -9.69
CA ARG A 17 -0.35 -7.63 -10.28
C ARG A 17 0.60 -6.54 -10.77
N GLU A 18 0.07 -5.52 -11.44
CA GLU A 18 0.88 -4.41 -11.92
C GLU A 18 1.48 -3.63 -10.77
N ILE A 19 0.68 -3.39 -9.72
CA ILE A 19 1.15 -2.66 -8.55
C ILE A 19 2.22 -3.47 -7.81
N ASP A 20 2.02 -4.78 -7.69
CA ASP A 20 3.02 -5.66 -7.06
C ASP A 20 4.34 -5.62 -7.83
N CYS A 21 4.28 -5.66 -9.16
CA CYS A 21 5.49 -5.54 -9.99
C CYS A 21 6.19 -4.20 -9.77
N LEU A 22 5.42 -3.13 -9.63
CA LEU A 22 5.99 -1.82 -9.35
C LEU A 22 6.72 -1.82 -8.01
N ILE A 23 6.09 -2.36 -6.97
CA ILE A 23 6.68 -2.42 -5.63
C ILE A 23 7.99 -3.20 -5.66
N ARG A 24 8.00 -4.36 -6.31
CA ARG A 24 9.20 -5.18 -6.40
C ARG A 24 10.30 -4.51 -7.21
N GLY A 25 9.92 -3.86 -8.30
CA GLY A 25 10.88 -3.21 -9.19
C GLY A 25 11.51 -1.98 -8.58
N LEU A 26 10.80 -1.29 -7.67
CA LEU A 26 11.30 -0.07 -7.06
C LEU A 26 12.12 -0.32 -5.79
N SER A 27 11.92 -1.48 -5.13
CA SER A 27 12.68 -1.77 -3.92
C SER A 27 14.14 -2.08 -4.27
N PRO A 28 15.16 -1.62 -3.51
CA PRO A 28 15.05 -0.82 -2.30
C PRO A 28 14.89 0.68 -2.54
N TRP A 29 15.08 1.18 -3.74
CA TRP A 29 14.95 2.60 -3.99
C TRP A 29 14.68 2.89 -5.46
N PRO A 30 13.76 3.83 -5.78
CA PRO A 30 12.83 4.47 -4.86
C PRO A 30 11.77 3.47 -4.39
N VAL A 31 11.15 3.71 -3.26
CA VAL A 31 10.14 2.82 -2.70
C VAL A 31 8.76 3.27 -3.18
N ALA A 32 7.88 2.31 -3.45
CA ALA A 32 6.52 2.62 -3.85
C ALA A 32 5.81 3.40 -2.75
N LEU A 33 5.03 4.40 -3.15
CA LEU A 33 4.49 5.39 -2.24
C LEU A 33 3.00 5.59 -2.47
N THR A 34 2.24 5.69 -1.40
CA THR A 34 0.85 6.10 -1.45
C THR A 34 0.60 7.10 -0.32
N THR A 35 -0.65 7.51 -0.12
CA THR A 35 -1.01 8.38 1.00
C THR A 35 -2.07 7.72 1.85
N LEU A 36 -1.99 7.96 3.16
CA LEU A 36 -2.97 7.51 4.14
C LEU A 36 -3.38 8.74 4.93
N ASP A 37 -4.62 9.18 4.74
CA ASP A 37 -5.14 10.39 5.41
C ASP A 37 -4.22 11.60 5.19
N GLY A 38 -3.69 11.73 3.97
CA GLY A 38 -2.82 12.83 3.61
C GLY A 38 -1.35 12.64 3.96
N ALA A 39 -1.01 11.61 4.72
CA ALA A 39 0.38 11.34 5.09
C ALA A 39 0.99 10.33 4.13
N ARG A 40 2.27 10.47 3.84
CA ARG A 40 2.96 9.56 2.93
C ARG A 40 3.18 8.21 3.59
N LEU A 41 2.84 7.15 2.87
CA LEU A 41 3.01 5.77 3.32
C LEU A 41 3.83 5.03 2.27
N LYS A 42 4.98 4.52 2.67
CA LYS A 42 5.84 3.73 1.78
C LYS A 42 5.47 2.26 1.90
N ILE A 43 5.47 1.57 0.78
CA ILE A 43 5.13 0.14 0.72
C ILE A 43 6.37 -0.63 0.29
N TYR A 44 6.87 -1.49 1.15
CA TYR A 44 8.09 -2.26 0.89
C TYR A 44 7.83 -3.67 0.42
N ALA A 45 6.75 -4.28 0.87
CA ALA A 45 6.42 -5.65 0.48
C ALA A 45 4.92 -5.84 0.45
N ALA A 46 4.45 -6.56 -0.55
CA ALA A 46 3.03 -6.82 -0.74
C ALA A 46 2.87 -8.06 -1.61
N GLU A 47 1.63 -8.56 -1.71
CA GLU A 47 1.33 -9.66 -2.63
C GLU A 47 -0.10 -9.52 -3.15
N PRO A 48 -0.36 -9.92 -4.41
CA PRO A 48 -1.71 -9.92 -4.94
C PRO A 48 -2.57 -10.97 -4.26
N VAL A 49 -3.81 -10.59 -3.95
CA VAL A 49 -4.79 -11.49 -3.33
C VAL A 49 -6.16 -11.23 -3.97
N PRO A 50 -7.11 -12.16 -3.83
CA PRO A 50 -8.46 -11.92 -4.32
C PRO A 50 -9.12 -10.80 -3.53
N GLY A 51 -9.97 -10.03 -4.20
CA GLY A 51 -10.74 -8.99 -3.54
C GLY A 51 -11.29 -8.01 -4.55
N THR A 52 -12.36 -7.34 -4.20
CA THR A 52 -12.99 -6.32 -5.04
C THR A 52 -13.40 -5.14 -4.19
N GLY A 53 -13.30 -3.96 -4.76
CA GLY A 53 -13.67 -2.72 -4.11
C GLY A 53 -13.25 -1.56 -4.98
N ARG A 54 -13.40 -0.33 -4.46
CA ARG A 54 -12.92 0.84 -5.19
C ARG A 54 -11.39 0.88 -5.13
N PRO A 55 -10.73 1.36 -6.19
CA PRO A 55 -9.27 1.46 -6.16
C PRO A 55 -8.78 2.23 -4.94
N GLY A 56 -7.88 1.64 -4.17
CA GLY A 56 -7.34 2.24 -2.96
C GLY A 56 -8.15 1.98 -1.70
N GLU A 57 -9.29 1.32 -1.82
CA GLU A 57 -10.15 1.06 -0.66
C GLU A 57 -9.57 -0.02 0.25
N VAL A 58 -9.48 0.27 1.54
CA VAL A 58 -9.02 -0.70 2.53
C VAL A 58 -10.12 -1.72 2.78
N LEU A 59 -9.87 -2.96 2.41
CA LEU A 59 -10.85 -4.05 2.54
C LEU A 59 -10.69 -4.82 3.85
N VAL A 60 -9.44 -4.99 4.30
CA VAL A 60 -9.13 -5.70 5.55
C VAL A 60 -8.11 -4.85 6.30
N SER A 61 -8.38 -4.61 7.57
CA SER A 61 -7.46 -3.87 8.44
C SER A 61 -7.53 -4.47 9.83
N ASP A 62 -6.67 -5.47 10.07
CA ASP A 62 -6.70 -6.23 11.31
C ASP A 62 -5.27 -6.69 11.59
N PRO A 63 -4.73 -6.44 12.80
CA PRO A 63 -3.37 -6.89 13.13
C PRO A 63 -3.16 -8.39 12.93
N ARG A 64 -4.22 -9.18 13.00
CA ARG A 64 -4.12 -10.64 12.81
C ARG A 64 -4.27 -11.03 11.36
N LYS A 65 -5.14 -10.33 10.61
CA LYS A 65 -5.43 -10.67 9.21
C LYS A 65 -4.60 -9.88 8.23
N GLY A 66 -4.05 -8.76 8.66
CA GLY A 66 -3.22 -7.91 7.81
C GLY A 66 -3.98 -6.74 7.22
N LEU A 67 -3.36 -6.12 6.24
CA LEU A 67 -3.87 -4.93 5.58
C LEU A 67 -4.04 -5.24 4.09
N THR A 68 -5.28 -5.25 3.61
CA THR A 68 -5.59 -5.54 2.22
C THR A 68 -6.29 -4.35 1.58
N VAL A 69 -5.84 -3.96 0.40
CA VAL A 69 -6.33 -2.79 -0.31
C VAL A 69 -6.80 -3.19 -1.70
N ALA A 70 -7.99 -2.73 -2.08
CA ALA A 70 -8.54 -3.02 -3.40
C ALA A 70 -7.77 -2.28 -4.50
N CYS A 71 -7.65 -2.92 -5.65
CA CYS A 71 -7.02 -2.36 -6.83
C CYS A 71 -8.02 -2.30 -7.97
N GLY A 72 -7.60 -1.82 -9.13
CA GLY A 72 -8.46 -1.80 -10.31
C GLY A 72 -8.91 -3.19 -10.73
N ALA A 73 -8.06 -4.19 -10.46
CA ALA A 73 -8.40 -5.60 -10.62
C ALA A 73 -7.71 -6.37 -9.51
N GLY A 74 -8.49 -7.11 -8.72
CA GLY A 74 -7.96 -7.83 -7.56
C GLY A 74 -7.69 -6.91 -6.38
N ALA A 75 -6.89 -7.40 -5.44
CA ALA A 75 -6.51 -6.65 -4.26
C ALA A 75 -5.05 -6.94 -3.92
N LEU A 76 -4.49 -6.14 -3.03
CA LEU A 76 -3.09 -6.26 -2.66
C LEU A 76 -2.99 -6.34 -1.14
N ALA A 77 -2.36 -7.39 -0.64
CA ALA A 77 -2.07 -7.52 0.79
C ALA A 77 -0.73 -6.84 1.04
N LEU A 78 -0.73 -5.83 1.90
CA LEU A 78 0.48 -5.08 2.23
C LEU A 78 1.15 -5.73 3.43
N HIS A 79 2.43 -6.09 3.29
CA HIS A 79 3.17 -6.80 4.33
C HIS A 79 4.11 -5.92 5.13
N GLU A 80 4.79 -4.98 4.47
CA GLU A 80 5.70 -4.07 5.15
C GLU A 80 5.47 -2.66 4.67
N VAL A 81 5.34 -1.75 5.61
CA VAL A 81 5.02 -0.35 5.33
C VAL A 81 5.85 0.57 6.21
N GLN A 82 5.90 1.85 5.83
CA GLN A 82 6.53 2.87 6.66
C GLN A 82 5.76 4.18 6.49
N LEU A 83 5.18 4.65 7.58
CA LEU A 83 4.52 5.96 7.57
C LEU A 83 5.58 7.05 7.69
N VAL A 84 5.34 8.20 7.08
CA VAL A 84 6.27 9.33 7.16
C VAL A 84 6.55 9.66 8.62
N GLY A 85 7.83 9.83 8.95
CA GLY A 85 8.27 10.09 10.31
C GLY A 85 8.35 8.85 11.20
N GLY A 86 7.96 7.68 10.70
CA GLY A 86 7.99 6.45 11.45
C GLY A 86 9.06 5.49 10.98
N LYS A 87 8.97 4.25 11.43
CA LYS A 87 9.92 3.20 11.07
C LYS A 87 9.26 2.22 10.11
N ARG A 88 10.09 1.57 9.29
CA ARG A 88 9.64 0.44 8.48
C ARG A 88 9.24 -0.69 9.42
N MET A 89 8.06 -1.25 9.21
CA MET A 89 7.56 -2.32 10.06
C MET A 89 6.59 -3.20 9.31
N LYS A 90 6.30 -4.36 9.86
CA LYS A 90 5.27 -5.22 9.29
C LYS A 90 3.91 -4.54 9.44
N SER A 91 3.02 -4.77 8.49
CA SER A 91 1.70 -4.16 8.52
C SER A 91 0.93 -4.53 9.79
N ALA A 92 1.11 -5.76 10.31
CA ALA A 92 0.47 -6.16 11.56
C ALA A 92 0.88 -5.25 12.72
N ASP A 93 2.18 -4.95 12.82
CA ASP A 93 2.68 -4.06 13.87
C ASP A 93 2.21 -2.63 13.66
N PHE A 94 2.18 -2.19 12.41
CA PHE A 94 1.68 -0.88 12.06
C PHE A 94 0.23 -0.71 12.50
N LEU A 95 -0.62 -1.71 12.25
CA LEU A 95 -2.03 -1.65 12.59
C LEU A 95 -2.29 -1.68 14.09
N ARG A 96 -1.39 -2.25 14.88
CA ARG A 96 -1.52 -2.22 16.34
C ARG A 96 -1.35 -0.82 16.89
N GLY A 97 -0.46 -0.03 16.28
CA GLY A 97 -0.20 1.32 16.73
C GLY A 97 -0.96 2.40 15.96
N HIS A 98 -1.56 2.03 14.82
CA HIS A 98 -2.19 3.00 13.95
C HIS A 98 -3.40 2.35 13.28
N ALA A 99 -4.55 2.43 13.91
CA ALA A 99 -5.76 1.79 13.39
C ALA A 99 -6.21 2.46 12.09
N ILE A 100 -6.55 1.64 11.10
CA ILE A 100 -7.08 2.11 9.83
C ILE A 100 -8.47 1.49 9.70
N GLN A 101 -9.45 2.32 9.36
CA GLN A 101 -10.81 1.83 9.18
C GLN A 101 -10.97 1.25 7.78
N THR A 102 -11.72 0.14 7.69
CA THR A 102 -12.09 -0.38 6.37
C THR A 102 -12.94 0.65 5.65
N GLY A 103 -12.77 0.73 4.34
CA GLY A 103 -13.41 1.78 3.54
C GLY A 103 -12.57 3.02 3.36
N THR A 104 -11.48 3.17 4.11
CA THR A 104 -10.53 4.27 3.90
C THR A 104 -9.91 4.12 2.51
N ILE A 105 -9.78 5.22 1.80
CA ILE A 105 -9.20 5.22 0.44
C ILE A 105 -7.76 5.74 0.52
N LEU A 106 -6.82 4.88 0.14
CA LEU A 106 -5.42 5.27 0.05
C LEU A 106 -5.20 6.04 -1.26
N GLY A 107 -4.27 6.95 -1.23
CA GLY A 107 -3.94 7.72 -2.43
C GLY A 107 -4.78 8.96 -2.66
N GLU A 108 -5.60 9.30 -1.70
CA GLU A 108 -6.38 10.54 -1.78
C GLU A 108 -5.80 11.61 -0.90
#